data_eaaad94297407296518d8c50cb596289
#
_entry.id   eaaad94297407296518d8c50cb596289
#
_cell.length_a   1.000
_cell.length_b   1.000
_cell.length_c   1.000
_cell.angle_alpha   90.00
_cell.angle_beta   90.00
_cell.angle_gamma   90.00
#
_symmetry.space_group_name_H-M   'P 1'
#
loop_
_entity.id
_entity.type
_entity.pdbx_description
1 polymer ?
#
loop_
_entity_poly.entity_id
_entity_poly.type
_entity_poly.pdbx_seq_one_letter_code
_entity_poly.pdbx_strand_id
1 'polypeptide(L)'
;MAILYNIKKVVLTELDSSTGAEKVSGVKATITTAQKAELEPVLSEGDEDVLRAPDKILAVVRTDDLIYGYDVKLTDNTFSADVAGLVAGYKVTGEPSKEKYATPMMSEGFTGKPFKLDIYVANYSGDAIVNYAKVTLNKCIGKFPTMSIGDGFYAPEFEIKARENSAAKLPIKEINFVDTLPED
;
A
#
# COMPACT_ATOMS: atom_id res chain seq x y z
N MET A 1 1.31 19.78 17.33
CA MET A 1 0.50 19.44 16.13
C MET A 1 1.48 18.98 15.05
N ALA A 2 1.26 17.83 14.41
CA ALA A 2 2.14 17.34 13.35
C ALA A 2 1.71 17.95 12.01
N ILE A 3 2.64 18.56 11.28
CA ILE A 3 2.42 19.08 9.93
C ILE A 3 3.15 18.16 8.96
N LEU A 4 2.39 17.25 8.34
CA LEU A 4 2.92 16.26 7.42
C LEU A 4 2.94 16.83 5.99
N TYR A 5 4.12 16.78 5.36
CA TYR A 5 4.30 17.27 4.02
C TYR A 5 5.39 16.50 3.28
N ASN A 6 5.12 16.14 2.03
CA ASN A 6 5.97 15.35 1.13
C ASN A 6 6.30 13.93 1.61
N ILE A 7 6.06 12.98 0.73
CA ILE A 7 6.59 11.63 0.85
C ILE A 7 8.10 11.70 0.61
N LYS A 8 8.88 11.21 1.58
CA LYS A 8 10.35 11.21 1.47
C LYS A 8 10.89 9.87 1.01
N LYS A 9 10.21 8.80 1.41
CA LYS A 9 10.66 7.44 1.08
C LYS A 9 9.48 6.48 1.20
N VAL A 10 9.43 5.50 0.31
CA VAL A 10 8.52 4.36 0.41
C VAL A 10 9.36 3.09 0.36
N VAL A 11 9.15 2.19 1.29
CA VAL A 11 9.87 0.92 1.37
C VAL A 11 8.86 -0.22 1.28
N LEU A 12 9.11 -1.13 0.34
CA LEU A 12 8.35 -2.35 0.17
C LEU A 12 9.22 -3.53 0.58
N THR A 13 8.73 -4.40 1.45
CA THR A 13 9.47 -5.57 1.94
C THR A 13 8.65 -6.82 1.70
N GLU A 14 9.19 -7.79 0.95
CA GLU A 14 8.52 -9.08 0.68
C GLU A 14 8.26 -9.83 2.00
N LEU A 15 7.04 -10.36 2.13
CA LEU A 15 6.64 -11.17 3.27
C LEU A 15 6.63 -12.66 2.90
N ASP A 16 6.85 -13.49 3.88
CA ASP A 16 6.60 -14.92 3.77
C ASP A 16 5.08 -15.18 3.80
N SER A 17 4.58 -15.91 2.82
CA SER A 17 3.14 -16.13 2.63
C SER A 17 2.51 -16.97 3.75
N SER A 18 3.30 -17.79 4.45
CA SER A 18 2.81 -18.70 5.50
C SER A 18 2.83 -18.06 6.89
N THR A 19 3.89 -17.32 7.19
CA THR A 19 4.11 -16.74 8.53
C THR A 19 3.69 -15.27 8.61
N GLY A 20 3.60 -14.57 7.47
CA GLY A 20 3.37 -13.13 7.41
C GLY A 20 4.56 -12.29 7.89
N ALA A 21 5.70 -12.91 8.24
CA ALA A 21 6.92 -12.23 8.65
C ALA A 21 7.71 -11.71 7.45
N GLU A 22 8.62 -10.76 7.68
CA GLU A 22 9.54 -10.30 6.64
C GLU A 22 10.44 -11.46 6.20
N LYS A 23 10.53 -11.68 4.91
CA LYS A 23 11.30 -12.78 4.33
C LYS A 23 12.79 -12.41 4.33
N VAL A 24 13.63 -13.17 5.02
CA VAL A 24 15.06 -12.91 5.21
C VAL A 24 15.83 -12.69 3.90
N SER A 25 15.49 -13.44 2.84
CA SER A 25 16.07 -13.32 1.50
C SER A 25 15.06 -12.74 0.49
N GLY A 26 14.04 -12.03 0.97
CA GLY A 26 13.01 -11.43 0.14
C GLY A 26 13.47 -10.16 -0.55
N VAL A 27 12.71 -9.75 -1.55
CA VAL A 27 12.93 -8.49 -2.24
C VAL A 27 12.58 -7.33 -1.31
N LYS A 28 13.50 -6.37 -1.21
CA LYS A 28 13.26 -5.08 -0.58
C LYS A 28 13.43 -4.01 -1.64
N ALA A 29 12.36 -3.29 -1.93
CA ALA A 29 12.36 -2.22 -2.92
C ALA A 29 12.18 -0.87 -2.23
N THR A 30 12.94 0.12 -2.65
CA THR A 30 12.88 1.49 -2.13
C THR A 30 12.49 2.45 -3.24
N ILE A 31 11.52 3.34 -2.95
CA ILE A 31 11.08 4.43 -3.84
C ILE A 31 11.35 5.76 -3.14
N THR A 32 12.13 6.61 -3.77
CA THR A 32 12.44 7.97 -3.30
C THR A 32 11.77 9.06 -4.15
N THR A 33 11.12 8.66 -5.24
CA THR A 33 10.49 9.52 -6.24
C THR A 33 8.96 9.49 -6.20
N ALA A 34 8.39 8.87 -5.17
CA ALA A 34 6.94 8.79 -4.99
C ALA A 34 6.31 10.18 -4.88
N GLN A 35 5.31 10.45 -5.71
CA GLN A 35 4.57 11.72 -5.72
C GLN A 35 3.39 11.71 -4.77
N LYS A 36 2.63 10.61 -4.78
CA LYS A 36 1.35 10.52 -4.10
C LYS A 36 1.08 9.11 -3.61
N ALA A 37 0.50 9.01 -2.44
CA ALA A 37 -0.09 7.78 -1.91
C ALA A 37 -1.48 8.11 -1.38
N GLU A 38 -2.50 7.51 -1.98
CA GLU A 38 -3.89 7.58 -1.53
C GLU A 38 -4.23 6.30 -0.81
N LEU A 39 -4.79 6.41 0.39
CA LEU A 39 -5.22 5.29 1.21
C LEU A 39 -6.72 5.43 1.45
N GLU A 40 -7.51 4.62 0.76
CA GLU A 40 -8.96 4.60 0.87
C GLU A 40 -9.40 3.43 1.76
N PRO A 41 -10.11 3.68 2.88
CA PRO A 41 -10.57 2.61 3.75
C PRO A 41 -11.67 1.81 3.05
N VAL A 42 -11.59 0.49 3.14
CA VAL A 42 -12.63 -0.43 2.66
C VAL A 42 -13.44 -0.87 3.87
N LEU A 43 -14.73 -0.50 3.84
CA LEU A 43 -15.67 -0.75 4.94
C LEU A 43 -16.59 -1.93 4.61
N SER A 44 -16.92 -2.69 5.64
CA SER A 44 -18.11 -3.56 5.63
C SER A 44 -19.24 -2.72 6.19
N GLU A 45 -20.21 -2.41 5.34
CA GLU A 45 -21.37 -1.62 5.77
C GLU A 45 -22.19 -2.42 6.81
N GLY A 46 -22.53 -1.75 7.91
CA GLY A 46 -23.44 -2.29 8.91
C GLY A 46 -24.88 -2.25 8.44
N ASP A 47 -25.71 -3.12 9.00
CA ASP A 47 -27.14 -3.13 8.74
C ASP A 47 -27.90 -2.20 9.69
N GLU A 48 -28.99 -1.59 9.20
CA GLU A 48 -29.91 -0.80 9.99
C GLU A 48 -31.30 -1.38 9.90
N ASP A 49 -31.80 -1.92 11.03
CA ASP A 49 -33.15 -2.41 11.18
C ASP A 49 -34.04 -1.38 11.85
N VAL A 50 -35.11 -0.97 11.19
CA VAL A 50 -36.08 0.02 11.68
C VAL A 50 -37.44 -0.63 11.95
N LEU A 51 -37.79 -0.76 13.21
CA LEU A 51 -39.11 -1.19 13.62
C LEU A 51 -40.09 -0.01 13.59
N ARG A 52 -41.12 -0.10 12.76
CA ARG A 52 -42.14 0.96 12.59
C ARG A 52 -43.53 0.50 13.03
N ALA A 53 -44.28 1.41 13.66
CA ALA A 53 -45.72 1.42 13.68
C ALA A 53 -46.22 2.35 12.57
N PRO A 54 -47.55 2.31 12.20
CA PRO A 54 -48.04 3.12 11.09
C PRO A 54 -47.63 4.59 11.10
N ASP A 55 -47.55 5.22 12.26
CA ASP A 55 -47.27 6.66 12.39
C ASP A 55 -46.01 6.98 13.19
N LYS A 56 -45.20 6.00 13.60
CA LYS A 56 -44.00 6.23 14.41
C LYS A 56 -42.93 5.14 14.28
N ILE A 57 -41.68 5.52 14.48
CA ILE A 57 -40.55 4.60 14.65
C ILE A 57 -40.56 4.13 16.11
N LEU A 58 -40.52 2.83 16.32
CA LEU A 58 -40.53 2.21 17.67
C LEU A 58 -39.14 1.87 18.13
N ALA A 59 -38.26 1.41 17.22
CA ALA A 59 -36.87 1.11 17.52
C ALA A 59 -36.03 1.20 16.24
N VAL A 60 -34.75 1.53 16.42
CA VAL A 60 -33.70 1.46 15.38
C VAL A 60 -32.54 0.67 15.97
N VAL A 61 -32.14 -0.40 15.29
CA VAL A 61 -30.93 -1.18 15.63
C VAL A 61 -29.97 -1.02 14.48
N ARG A 62 -28.78 -0.51 14.76
CA ARG A 62 -27.72 -0.33 13.77
C ARG A 62 -26.46 -1.07 14.21
N THR A 63 -25.85 -1.79 13.30
CA THR A 63 -24.50 -2.34 13.47
C THR A 63 -23.49 -1.36 12.87
N ASP A 64 -22.33 -1.23 13.51
CA ASP A 64 -21.29 -0.30 13.08
C ASP A 64 -20.58 -0.81 11.83
N ASP A 65 -20.11 0.14 11.01
CA ASP A 65 -19.25 -0.14 9.88
C ASP A 65 -17.87 -0.60 10.37
N LEU A 66 -17.36 -1.68 9.80
CA LEU A 66 -16.04 -2.22 10.16
C LEU A 66 -15.05 -2.04 9.01
N ILE A 67 -13.89 -1.49 9.33
CA ILE A 67 -12.77 -1.40 8.39
C ILE A 67 -12.12 -2.78 8.26
N TYR A 68 -12.13 -3.37 7.06
CA TYR A 68 -11.47 -4.65 6.81
C TYR A 68 -10.28 -4.53 5.83
N GLY A 69 -9.96 -3.34 5.36
CA GLY A 69 -8.82 -3.10 4.49
C GLY A 69 -8.60 -1.65 4.11
N TYR A 70 -7.57 -1.44 3.31
CA TYR A 70 -7.33 -0.21 2.57
C TYR A 70 -7.03 -0.55 1.12
N ASP A 71 -7.60 0.21 0.20
CA ASP A 71 -7.16 0.26 -1.19
C ASP A 71 -6.20 1.44 -1.32
N VAL A 72 -5.01 1.16 -1.86
CA VAL A 72 -3.92 2.12 -1.92
C VAL A 72 -3.54 2.36 -3.37
N LYS A 73 -3.43 3.63 -3.75
CA LYS A 73 -2.91 4.07 -5.03
C LYS A 73 -1.58 4.79 -4.79
N LEU A 74 -0.52 4.23 -5.31
CA LEU A 74 0.83 4.78 -5.20
C LEU A 74 1.29 5.24 -6.57
N THR A 75 1.51 6.54 -6.72
CA THR A 75 2.04 7.16 -7.94
C THR A 75 3.53 7.44 -7.76
N ASP A 76 4.35 6.95 -8.67
CA ASP A 76 5.79 7.17 -8.70
C ASP A 76 6.20 7.88 -10.00
N ASN A 77 7.34 8.58 -9.98
CA ASN A 77 7.93 9.22 -11.17
C ASN A 77 8.88 8.29 -11.93
N THR A 78 9.23 7.16 -11.33
CA THR A 78 10.17 6.21 -11.91
C THR A 78 9.57 4.81 -11.98
N PHE A 79 10.00 4.04 -12.96
CA PHE A 79 9.60 2.65 -13.10
C PHE A 79 10.76 1.76 -12.63
N SER A 80 10.64 1.21 -11.42
CA SER A 80 11.65 0.32 -10.83
C SER A 80 11.33 -1.15 -11.11
N ALA A 81 12.36 -1.91 -11.48
CA ALA A 81 12.27 -3.35 -11.72
C ALA A 81 11.80 -4.13 -10.49
N ASP A 82 12.36 -3.80 -9.31
CA ASP A 82 12.03 -4.47 -8.06
C ASP A 82 10.59 -4.18 -7.63
N VAL A 83 10.14 -2.93 -7.77
CA VAL A 83 8.75 -2.54 -7.49
C VAL A 83 7.79 -3.23 -8.45
N ALA A 84 8.09 -3.21 -9.75
CA ALA A 84 7.27 -3.87 -10.76
C ALA A 84 7.19 -5.39 -10.54
N GLY A 85 8.31 -6.01 -10.18
CA GLY A 85 8.36 -7.45 -9.86
C GLY A 85 7.58 -7.81 -8.60
N LEU A 86 7.66 -6.99 -7.55
CA LEU A 86 7.02 -7.26 -6.26
C LEU A 86 5.52 -6.91 -6.29
N VAL A 87 5.17 -5.72 -6.76
CA VAL A 87 3.79 -5.21 -6.72
C VAL A 87 2.95 -5.76 -7.86
N ALA A 88 3.49 -5.72 -9.08
CA ALA A 88 2.76 -6.10 -10.28
C ALA A 88 3.06 -7.52 -10.78
N GLY A 89 3.96 -8.24 -10.12
CA GLY A 89 4.30 -9.62 -10.48
C GLY A 89 4.95 -9.79 -11.85
N TYR A 90 5.56 -8.74 -12.40
CA TYR A 90 6.31 -8.86 -13.64
C TYR A 90 7.51 -9.79 -13.46
N LYS A 91 7.76 -10.61 -14.48
CA LYS A 91 9.03 -11.32 -14.62
C LYS A 91 10.04 -10.36 -15.25
N VAL A 92 11.01 -9.94 -14.47
CA VAL A 92 12.07 -9.03 -14.94
C VAL A 92 13.28 -9.83 -15.34
N THR A 93 13.78 -9.62 -16.56
CA THR A 93 14.98 -10.27 -17.11
C THR A 93 15.81 -9.23 -17.88
N GLY A 94 17.12 -9.45 -17.99
CA GLY A 94 18.04 -8.54 -18.68
C GLY A 94 18.99 -7.85 -17.70
N GLU A 95 19.90 -7.04 -18.26
CA GLU A 95 20.87 -6.25 -17.49
C GLU A 95 20.28 -4.88 -17.14
N PRO A 96 20.80 -4.18 -16.13
CA PRO A 96 20.39 -2.82 -15.80
C PRO A 96 20.32 -1.91 -17.01
N SER A 97 19.25 -1.13 -17.13
CA SER A 97 18.90 -0.24 -18.27
C SER A 97 18.52 -0.96 -19.57
N LYS A 98 18.41 -2.28 -19.56
CA LYS A 98 17.93 -3.12 -20.69
C LYS A 98 16.99 -4.21 -20.20
N GLU A 99 16.30 -3.97 -19.12
CA GLU A 99 15.38 -4.93 -18.52
C GLU A 99 14.18 -5.17 -19.44
N LYS A 100 13.76 -6.42 -19.47
CA LYS A 100 12.51 -6.85 -20.11
C LYS A 100 11.50 -7.20 -19.03
N TYR A 101 10.37 -6.56 -19.08
CA TYR A 101 9.24 -6.80 -18.18
C TYR A 101 8.19 -7.64 -18.91
N ALA A 102 7.90 -8.81 -18.39
CA ALA A 102 6.90 -9.69 -18.96
C ALA A 102 5.82 -10.04 -17.93
N THR A 103 4.55 -9.95 -18.32
CA THR A 103 3.46 -10.47 -17.50
C THR A 103 3.53 -11.99 -17.44
N PRO A 104 3.07 -12.63 -16.35
CA PRO A 104 2.92 -14.10 -16.31
C PRO A 104 2.01 -14.59 -17.44
N MET A 105 2.22 -15.80 -17.89
CA MET A 105 1.31 -16.44 -18.84
C MET A 105 -0.02 -16.77 -18.17
N MET A 106 -1.11 -16.81 -18.93
CA MET A 106 -2.43 -17.19 -18.42
C MET A 106 -2.44 -18.54 -17.72
N SER A 107 -1.62 -19.48 -18.19
CA SER A 107 -1.45 -20.82 -17.59
C SER A 107 -0.76 -20.80 -16.22
N GLU A 108 0.01 -19.77 -15.91
CA GLU A 108 0.74 -19.66 -14.65
C GLU A 108 -0.09 -18.98 -13.56
N GLY A 109 -1.13 -18.23 -13.97
CA GLY A 109 -1.93 -17.41 -13.08
C GLY A 109 -1.13 -16.24 -12.47
N PHE A 110 -1.82 -15.27 -11.89
CA PHE A 110 -1.19 -14.22 -11.09
C PHE A 110 -1.32 -14.57 -9.62
N THR A 111 -0.21 -14.90 -8.99
CA THR A 111 -0.14 -15.01 -7.54
C THR A 111 0.68 -13.83 -7.02
N GLY A 112 0.00 -12.78 -6.57
CA GLY A 112 0.65 -11.62 -5.96
C GLY A 112 1.46 -12.05 -4.75
N LYS A 113 2.71 -11.58 -4.68
CA LYS A 113 3.54 -11.79 -3.49
C LYS A 113 3.07 -10.84 -2.40
N PRO A 114 2.85 -11.31 -1.16
CA PRO A 114 2.53 -10.41 -0.07
C PRO A 114 3.77 -9.59 0.31
N PHE A 115 3.55 -8.31 0.60
CA PHE A 115 4.60 -7.40 1.05
C PHE A 115 4.09 -6.43 2.10
N LYS A 116 5.01 -5.90 2.90
CA LYS A 116 4.78 -4.79 3.81
C LYS A 116 5.12 -3.49 3.09
N LEU A 117 4.30 -2.46 3.29
CA LEU A 117 4.49 -1.14 2.72
C LEU A 117 4.69 -0.12 3.83
N ASP A 118 5.85 0.51 3.85
CA ASP A 118 6.20 1.59 4.77
C ASP A 118 6.32 2.90 4.00
N ILE A 119 5.51 3.90 4.34
CA ILE A 119 5.51 5.24 3.71
C ILE A 119 6.03 6.25 4.74
N TYR A 120 7.11 6.95 4.41
CA TYR A 120 7.72 7.96 5.27
C TYR A 120 7.38 9.36 4.77
N VAL A 121 6.71 10.13 5.62
CA VAL A 121 6.28 11.50 5.35
C VAL A 121 6.98 12.44 6.31
N ALA A 122 7.58 13.52 5.80
CA ALA A 122 8.26 14.48 6.67
C ALA A 122 7.27 15.25 7.56
N ASN A 123 7.59 15.39 8.83
CA ASN A 123 6.87 16.19 9.80
C ASN A 123 7.65 17.48 10.08
N TYR A 124 7.01 18.61 9.84
CA TYR A 124 7.60 19.93 9.95
C TYR A 124 7.14 20.67 11.22
N SER A 125 8.06 21.45 11.79
CA SER A 125 7.77 22.50 12.76
C SER A 125 8.46 23.78 12.27
N GLY A 126 7.69 24.75 11.82
CA GLY A 126 8.22 25.87 11.04
C GLY A 126 8.84 25.38 9.73
N ASP A 127 10.08 25.80 9.46
CA ASP A 127 10.80 25.44 8.23
C ASP A 127 11.70 24.20 8.37
N ALA A 128 11.72 23.56 9.55
CA ALA A 128 12.60 22.43 9.85
C ALA A 128 11.82 21.11 9.91
N ILE A 129 12.45 20.04 9.40
CA ILE A 129 11.96 18.67 9.60
C ILE A 129 12.37 18.24 11.02
N VAL A 130 11.38 17.87 11.84
CA VAL A 130 11.58 17.41 13.21
C VAL A 130 11.76 15.89 13.27
N ASN A 131 10.92 15.16 12.55
CA ASN A 131 10.92 13.71 12.45
C ASN A 131 10.11 13.27 11.22
N TYR A 132 9.86 11.99 11.08
CA TYR A 132 9.08 11.43 9.97
C TYR A 132 7.91 10.61 10.52
N ALA A 133 6.73 10.84 9.96
CA ALA A 133 5.61 9.94 10.19
C ALA A 133 5.79 8.71 9.26
N LYS A 134 5.90 7.54 9.86
CA LYS A 134 5.94 6.26 9.20
C LYS A 134 4.56 5.65 9.20
N VAL A 135 3.94 5.53 8.04
CA VAL A 135 2.69 4.81 7.84
C VAL A 135 3.02 3.42 7.33
N THR A 136 2.72 2.41 8.15
CA THR A 136 2.96 1.00 7.83
C THR A 136 1.66 0.31 7.48
N LEU A 137 1.63 -0.38 6.35
CA LEU A 137 0.59 -1.33 5.96
C LEU A 137 1.18 -2.73 6.04
N ASN A 138 0.72 -3.52 6.99
CA ASN A 138 1.39 -4.74 7.43
C ASN A 138 1.27 -5.93 6.48
N LYS A 139 0.29 -5.93 5.56
CA LYS A 139 0.16 -6.95 4.51
C LYS A 139 -0.54 -6.36 3.30
N CYS A 140 0.19 -6.28 2.23
CA CYS A 140 -0.26 -5.75 0.95
C CYS A 140 -0.13 -6.79 -0.15
N ILE A 141 -1.02 -6.71 -1.13
CA ILE A 141 -0.93 -7.44 -2.40
C ILE A 141 -1.21 -6.43 -3.50
N GLY A 142 -0.30 -6.35 -4.45
CA GLY A 142 -0.44 -5.47 -5.60
C GLY A 142 -1.29 -6.07 -6.72
N LYS A 143 -1.66 -5.21 -7.66
CA LYS A 143 -2.31 -5.57 -8.92
C LYS A 143 -1.45 -5.12 -10.08
N PHE A 144 -1.77 -5.61 -11.28
CA PHE A 144 -1.16 -5.07 -12.50
C PHE A 144 -1.53 -3.60 -12.66
N PRO A 145 -0.53 -2.71 -12.88
CA PRO A 145 -0.80 -1.29 -13.07
C PRO A 145 -1.52 -1.04 -14.39
N THR A 146 -2.38 -0.06 -14.40
CA THR A 146 -2.90 0.52 -15.64
C THR A 146 -1.81 1.39 -16.24
N MET A 147 -1.46 1.15 -17.49
CA MET A 147 -0.46 1.94 -18.21
C MET A 147 -1.16 2.88 -19.18
N SER A 148 -0.84 4.18 -19.11
CA SER A 148 -1.22 5.17 -20.09
C SER A 148 0.06 5.68 -20.78
N ILE A 149 0.18 5.46 -22.08
CA ILE A 149 1.34 5.89 -22.87
C ILE A 149 0.86 7.00 -23.81
N GLY A 150 1.47 8.18 -23.70
CA GLY A 150 1.14 9.35 -24.48
C GLY A 150 2.30 10.34 -24.56
N ASP A 151 2.02 11.54 -25.04
CA ASP A 151 3.00 12.62 -25.08
C ASP A 151 3.18 13.20 -23.66
N GLY A 152 4.26 12.85 -22.98
CA GLY A 152 4.59 13.31 -21.64
C GLY A 152 5.40 12.31 -20.83
N PHE A 153 5.72 12.69 -19.60
CA PHE A 153 6.39 11.78 -18.67
C PHE A 153 5.42 10.71 -18.17
N TYR A 154 5.86 9.47 -18.22
CA TYR A 154 5.12 8.34 -17.66
C TYR A 154 5.32 8.29 -16.15
N ALA A 155 4.22 8.40 -15.42
CA ALA A 155 4.19 8.17 -13.97
C ALA A 155 3.37 6.90 -13.69
N PRO A 156 4.01 5.78 -13.32
CA PRO A 156 3.31 4.55 -13.01
C PRO A 156 2.42 4.73 -11.77
N GLU A 157 1.20 4.24 -11.85
CA GLU A 157 0.27 4.16 -10.73
C GLU A 157 0.09 2.69 -10.35
N PHE A 158 0.48 2.35 -9.13
CA PHE A 158 0.35 1.01 -8.57
C PHE A 158 -0.89 0.93 -7.69
N GLU A 159 -1.78 0.01 -8.01
CA GLU A 159 -2.91 -0.34 -7.15
C GLU A 159 -2.52 -1.46 -6.19
N ILE A 160 -2.74 -1.23 -4.92
CA ILE A 160 -2.34 -2.13 -3.83
C ILE A 160 -3.53 -2.33 -2.90
N LYS A 161 -3.78 -3.57 -2.50
CA LYS A 161 -4.77 -3.91 -1.49
C LYS A 161 -4.09 -4.26 -0.18
N ALA A 162 -4.35 -3.49 0.86
CA ALA A 162 -3.87 -3.76 2.21
C ALA A 162 -4.95 -4.45 3.04
N ARG A 163 -4.55 -5.51 3.74
CA ARG A 163 -5.41 -6.31 4.62
C ARG A 163 -4.68 -6.59 5.93
N GLU A 164 -5.42 -7.11 6.91
CA GLU A 164 -4.85 -7.57 8.16
C GLU A 164 -3.80 -8.67 7.92
N ASN A 165 -2.70 -8.58 8.65
CA ASN A 165 -1.70 -9.65 8.69
C ASN A 165 -2.02 -10.59 9.85
N SER A 166 -3.05 -11.39 9.69
CA SER A 166 -3.55 -12.31 10.71
C SER A 166 -2.54 -13.40 11.10
N ALA A 167 -1.68 -13.81 10.16
CA ALA A 167 -0.62 -14.78 10.46
C ALA A 167 0.40 -14.24 11.46
N ALA A 168 0.79 -12.99 11.33
CA ALA A 168 1.70 -12.29 12.26
C ALA A 168 0.94 -11.56 13.40
N LYS A 169 -0.39 -11.58 13.42
CA LYS A 169 -1.26 -10.86 14.37
C LYS A 169 -1.01 -9.35 14.40
N LEU A 170 -0.80 -8.76 13.22
CA LEU A 170 -0.57 -7.33 13.05
C LEU A 170 -1.79 -6.66 12.42
N PRO A 171 -2.15 -5.42 12.85
CA PRO A 171 -3.27 -4.68 12.30
C PRO A 171 -3.04 -4.32 10.83
N ILE A 172 -4.07 -3.82 10.16
CA ILE A 172 -3.99 -3.43 8.74
C ILE A 172 -3.01 -2.28 8.56
N LYS A 173 -3.11 -1.26 9.43
CA LYS A 173 -2.34 -0.01 9.35
C LYS A 173 -1.84 0.41 10.72
N GLU A 174 -0.61 0.91 10.76
CA GLU A 174 0.00 1.56 11.91
C GLU A 174 0.61 2.90 11.50
N ILE A 175 0.63 3.86 12.42
CA ILE A 175 1.30 5.15 12.21
C ILE A 175 2.22 5.39 13.39
N ASN A 176 3.51 5.50 13.12
CA ASN A 176 4.55 5.74 14.11
C ASN A 176 5.39 6.96 13.69
N PHE A 177 6.00 7.64 14.65
CA PHE A 177 6.97 8.69 14.36
C PHE A 177 8.38 8.17 14.60
N VAL A 178 9.29 8.43 13.65
CA VAL A 178 10.69 7.99 13.67
C VAL A 178 11.61 9.17 13.40
N ASP A 179 12.77 9.21 14.05
CA ASP A 179 13.68 10.34 13.96
C ASP A 179 14.48 10.34 12.65
N THR A 180 14.72 9.16 12.08
CA THR A 180 15.54 8.98 10.87
C THR A 180 14.85 8.14 9.82
N LEU A 181 15.19 8.38 8.55
CA LEU A 181 14.80 7.49 7.45
C LEU A 181 15.64 6.20 7.50
N PRO A 182 15.10 5.06 7.07
CA PRO A 182 15.89 3.85 6.94
C PRO A 182 16.99 4.05 5.90
N GLU A 183 18.14 3.41 6.11
CA GLU A 183 19.20 3.33 5.10
C GLU A 183 18.74 2.48 3.90
N ASP A 184 19.38 2.70 2.74
CA ASP A 184 19.06 1.97 1.49
C ASP A 184 19.60 0.54 1.50
#